data_69138f4d17155c82c79eae50714fe7fb
#
_entry.id   69138f4d17155c82c79eae50714fe7fb
#
_cell.length_a   1.000
_cell.length_b   1.000
_cell.length_c   1.000
_cell.angle_alpha   90.00
_cell.angle_beta   90.00
_cell.angle_gamma   90.00
#
_symmetry.space_group_name_H-M   'P 1'
#
loop_
_entity.id
_entity.type
_entity.pdbx_description
1 polymer ?
#
loop_
_entity_poly.entity_id
_entity_poly.type
_entity_poly.pdbx_seq_one_letter_code
_entity_poly.pdbx_strand_id
1 'polypeptide(L)'
;MYTPSQKILERYADVLVNFALNGGKGLKKGEVVHLVAYEAAKPLFLEMKRAILRAGGHTISDYRPDSGDRFPFDRDFFELAAPHQLKYFPRAYARGLVDSADHTVSIVSETDPHELEGIAPKKIMQRGLAWKPSMDWRNEKEHAGKFTWCI
;
A
#
# COMPACT_ATOMS: atom_id res chain seq x y z
N MET A 1 17.13 18.53 0.10
CA MET A 1 15.85 17.89 -0.25
C MET A 1 14.72 18.62 0.48
N TYR A 2 13.64 18.98 -0.20
CA TYR A 2 12.49 19.68 0.43
C TYR A 2 11.75 18.72 1.35
N THR A 3 11.56 19.12 2.61
CA THR A 3 10.72 18.36 3.56
C THR A 3 9.45 19.20 3.82
N PRO A 4 8.25 18.68 3.52
CA PRO A 4 7.03 19.39 3.79
C PRO A 4 6.87 19.70 5.28
N SER A 5 6.31 20.88 5.62
CA SER A 5 5.99 21.19 7.00
C SER A 5 4.87 20.27 7.52
N GLN A 6 4.81 20.06 8.83
CA GLN A 6 3.75 19.27 9.46
C GLN A 6 2.36 19.74 9.05
N LYS A 7 2.13 21.04 9.00
CA LYS A 7 0.84 21.63 8.57
C LYS A 7 0.46 21.25 7.13
N ILE A 8 1.44 21.11 6.23
CA ILE A 8 1.20 20.66 4.85
C ILE A 8 0.80 19.19 4.86
N LEU A 9 1.52 18.35 5.63
CA LEU A 9 1.23 16.92 5.74
C LEU A 9 -0.15 16.66 6.36
N GLU A 10 -0.52 17.40 7.42
CA GLU A 10 -1.84 17.34 8.02
C GLU A 10 -2.96 17.67 7.00
N ARG A 11 -2.80 18.76 6.26
CA ARG A 11 -3.78 19.15 5.22
C ARG A 11 -3.87 18.12 4.11
N TYR A 12 -2.74 17.57 3.71
CA TYR A 12 -2.70 16.54 2.67
C TYR A 12 -3.42 15.27 3.13
N ALA A 13 -3.14 14.83 4.35
CA ALA A 13 -3.83 13.70 4.96
C ALA A 13 -5.35 13.94 5.09
N ASP A 14 -5.75 15.13 5.49
CA ASP A 14 -7.18 15.51 5.58
C ASP A 14 -7.88 15.46 4.21
N VAL A 15 -7.22 15.92 3.14
CA VAL A 15 -7.78 15.86 1.78
C VAL A 15 -7.94 14.39 1.33
N LEU A 16 -6.95 13.55 1.58
CA LEU A 16 -7.01 12.14 1.22
C LEU A 16 -8.12 11.41 1.97
N VAL A 17 -8.26 11.63 3.25
CA VAL A 17 -9.23 10.92 4.11
C VAL A 17 -10.64 11.48 3.97
N ASN A 18 -10.80 12.79 4.02
CA ASN A 18 -12.12 13.42 4.10
C ASN A 18 -12.70 13.78 2.74
N PHE A 19 -11.93 13.65 1.66
CA PHE A 19 -12.39 14.03 0.33
C PHE A 19 -12.08 12.96 -0.74
N ALA A 20 -10.84 12.45 -0.86
CA ALA A 20 -10.48 11.56 -1.96
C ALA A 20 -11.17 10.19 -1.91
N LEU A 21 -11.35 9.64 -0.71
CA LEU A 21 -12.05 8.36 -0.54
C LEU A 21 -13.55 8.46 -0.82
N ASN A 22 -14.19 7.33 -1.13
CA ASN A 22 -15.64 7.25 -1.42
C ASN A 22 -16.11 8.19 -2.55
N GLY A 23 -15.28 8.38 -3.57
CA GLY A 23 -15.64 9.20 -4.73
C GLY A 23 -15.97 10.67 -4.37
N GLY A 24 -15.17 11.28 -3.51
CA GLY A 24 -15.32 12.67 -3.07
C GLY A 24 -16.15 12.86 -1.80
N LYS A 25 -16.62 11.77 -1.19
CA LYS A 25 -17.47 11.85 0.03
C LYS A 25 -16.67 11.68 1.33
N GLY A 26 -15.43 11.23 1.23
CA GLY A 26 -14.55 10.96 2.35
C GLY A 26 -14.87 9.67 3.11
N LEU A 27 -14.02 9.37 4.08
CA LEU A 27 -14.12 8.20 4.95
C LEU A 27 -15.34 8.30 5.88
N LYS A 28 -16.11 7.23 5.96
CA LYS A 28 -17.23 7.12 6.90
C LYS A 28 -16.78 6.48 8.21
N LYS A 29 -17.48 6.82 9.28
CA LYS A 29 -17.25 6.21 10.59
C LYS A 29 -17.37 4.69 10.54
N GLY A 30 -16.36 4.00 11.09
CA GLY A 30 -16.29 2.53 11.14
C GLY A 30 -15.68 1.88 9.91
N GLU A 31 -15.45 2.61 8.81
CA GLU A 31 -14.75 2.07 7.64
C GLU A 31 -13.28 1.80 7.93
N VAL A 32 -12.72 0.83 7.21
CA VAL A 32 -11.36 0.34 7.38
C VAL A 32 -10.50 0.75 6.19
N VAL A 33 -9.39 1.44 6.46
CA VAL A 33 -8.39 1.83 5.47
C VAL A 33 -7.17 0.92 5.58
N HIS A 34 -6.85 0.19 4.52
CA HIS A 34 -5.55 -0.43 4.34
C HIS A 34 -4.55 0.65 3.91
N LEU A 35 -3.71 1.07 4.86
CA LEU A 35 -2.73 2.13 4.67
C LEU A 35 -1.34 1.53 4.41
N VAL A 36 -0.86 1.69 3.19
CA VAL A 36 0.45 1.21 2.74
C VAL A 36 1.41 2.39 2.64
N ALA A 37 2.58 2.29 3.23
CA ALA A 37 3.61 3.32 3.12
C ALA A 37 5.02 2.75 3.28
N TYR A 38 5.98 3.37 2.61
CA TYR A 38 7.40 3.13 2.80
C TYR A 38 7.99 4.08 3.84
N GLU A 39 9.17 3.75 4.34
CA GLU A 39 9.83 4.47 5.44
C GLU A 39 10.07 5.94 5.16
N ALA A 40 10.44 6.31 3.92
CA ALA A 40 10.64 7.71 3.52
C ALA A 40 9.35 8.54 3.68
N ALA A 41 8.17 7.93 3.60
CA ALA A 41 6.88 8.58 3.80
C ALA A 41 6.40 8.57 5.26
N LYS A 42 7.22 8.17 6.22
CA LYS A 42 6.85 8.06 7.65
C LYS A 42 6.13 9.28 8.22
N PRO A 43 6.53 10.53 7.94
CA PRO A 43 5.80 11.70 8.43
C PRO A 43 4.36 11.78 7.92
N LEU A 44 4.13 11.51 6.63
CA LEU A 44 2.78 11.49 6.06
C LEU A 44 1.97 10.29 6.57
N PHE A 45 2.60 9.13 6.71
CA PHE A 45 1.95 7.94 7.28
C PHE A 45 1.38 8.22 8.67
N LEU A 46 2.12 8.95 9.53
CA LEU A 46 1.64 9.34 10.85
C LEU A 46 0.40 10.24 10.76
N GLU A 47 0.43 11.26 9.89
CA GLU A 47 -0.70 12.18 9.73
C GLU A 47 -1.92 11.50 9.11
N MET A 48 -1.72 10.55 8.19
CA MET A 48 -2.79 9.72 7.66
C MET A 48 -3.49 8.90 8.76
N LYS A 49 -2.73 8.26 9.64
CA LYS A 49 -3.32 7.52 10.78
C LYS A 49 -4.13 8.44 11.68
N ARG A 50 -3.62 9.63 11.96
CA ARG A 50 -4.32 10.65 12.76
C ARG A 50 -5.62 11.10 12.09
N ALA A 51 -5.57 11.38 10.80
CA ALA A 51 -6.75 11.81 10.04
C ALA A 51 -7.83 10.71 9.99
N ILE A 52 -7.44 9.45 9.75
CA ILE A 52 -8.36 8.31 9.75
C ILE A 52 -9.03 8.14 11.13
N LEU A 53 -8.25 8.23 12.21
CA LEU A 53 -8.81 8.14 13.57
C LEU A 53 -9.76 9.29 13.88
N ARG A 54 -9.43 10.53 13.50
CA ARG A 54 -10.32 11.70 13.67
C ARG A 54 -11.63 11.54 12.89
N ALA A 55 -11.58 10.92 11.70
CA ALA A 55 -12.77 10.60 10.92
C ALA A 55 -13.60 9.42 11.47
N GLY A 56 -13.10 8.74 12.51
CA GLY A 56 -13.78 7.59 13.14
C GLY A 56 -13.59 6.27 12.40
N GLY A 57 -12.61 6.20 11.51
CA GLY A 57 -12.24 4.98 10.79
C GLY A 57 -11.19 4.13 11.52
N HIS A 58 -10.85 3.01 10.91
CA HIS A 58 -9.84 2.07 11.39
C HIS A 58 -8.71 1.92 10.36
N THR A 59 -7.51 1.51 10.81
CA THR A 59 -6.39 1.24 9.92
C THR A 59 -5.92 -0.20 10.00
N ILE A 60 -5.68 -0.82 8.83
CA ILE A 60 -4.77 -1.95 8.68
C ILE A 60 -3.51 -1.37 8.06
N SER A 61 -2.38 -1.39 8.78
CA SER A 61 -1.15 -0.71 8.35
C SER A 61 -0.16 -1.70 7.75
N ASP A 62 0.30 -1.40 6.54
CA ASP A 62 1.41 -2.10 5.87
C ASP A 62 2.55 -1.08 5.71
N TYR A 63 3.39 -1.00 6.74
CA TYR A 63 4.54 -0.10 6.76
C TYR A 63 5.79 -0.88 6.33
N ARG A 64 6.44 -0.41 5.27
CA ARG A 64 7.56 -1.09 4.63
C ARG A 64 8.85 -0.34 4.86
N PRO A 65 9.95 -1.03 5.22
CA PRO A 65 11.26 -0.41 5.23
C PRO A 65 11.65 0.04 3.82
N ASP A 66 12.47 1.08 3.74
CA ASP A 66 13.07 1.44 2.46
C ASP A 66 14.05 0.35 2.03
N SER A 67 14.01 0.01 0.74
CA SER A 67 14.93 -0.89 0.08
C SER A 67 15.92 -0.09 -0.78
N GLY A 68 17.13 -0.59 -0.93
CA GLY A 68 18.18 0.06 -1.72
C GLY A 68 19.56 -0.52 -1.41
N ASP A 69 20.62 0.07 -1.92
CA ASP A 69 22.00 -0.43 -1.89
C ASP A 69 22.47 -0.95 -0.53
N ARG A 70 22.10 -0.27 0.54
CA ARG A 70 22.51 -0.66 1.90
C ARG A 70 21.69 -1.81 2.47
N PHE A 71 20.40 -1.85 2.12
CA PHE A 71 19.44 -2.85 2.59
C PHE A 71 18.56 -3.30 1.42
N PRO A 72 19.07 -4.17 0.53
CA PRO A 72 18.42 -4.51 -0.74
C PRO A 72 17.35 -5.60 -0.56
N PHE A 73 16.32 -5.34 0.23
CA PHE A 73 15.28 -6.32 0.57
C PHE A 73 14.58 -6.90 -0.64
N ASP A 74 14.19 -6.06 -1.60
CA ASP A 74 13.48 -6.51 -2.78
C ASP A 74 14.43 -7.22 -3.75
N ARG A 75 15.65 -6.71 -3.93
CA ARG A 75 16.66 -7.35 -4.75
C ARG A 75 17.03 -8.72 -4.21
N ASP A 76 17.36 -8.82 -2.92
CA ASP A 76 17.72 -10.07 -2.26
C ASP A 76 16.62 -11.14 -2.40
N PHE A 77 15.35 -10.71 -2.27
CA PHE A 77 14.24 -11.63 -2.51
C PHE A 77 14.29 -12.24 -3.91
N PHE A 78 14.47 -11.44 -4.96
CA PHE A 78 14.51 -11.96 -6.33
C PHE A 78 15.79 -12.74 -6.66
N GLU A 79 16.91 -12.41 -6.04
CA GLU A 79 18.16 -13.14 -6.23
C GLU A 79 18.14 -14.50 -5.54
N LEU A 80 17.67 -14.57 -4.31
CA LEU A 80 17.72 -15.75 -3.45
C LEU A 80 16.52 -16.68 -3.60
N ALA A 81 15.36 -16.16 -4.01
CA ALA A 81 14.14 -16.95 -4.06
C ALA A 81 14.18 -18.07 -5.10
N ALA A 82 13.89 -19.29 -4.66
CA ALA A 82 13.63 -20.43 -5.53
C ALA A 82 12.27 -20.30 -6.24
N PRO A 83 12.03 -21.03 -7.35
CA PRO A 83 10.78 -20.91 -8.13
C PRO A 83 9.50 -21.10 -7.31
N HIS A 84 9.49 -21.98 -6.31
CA HIS A 84 8.31 -22.19 -5.46
C HIS A 84 8.04 -20.99 -4.52
N GLN A 85 9.10 -20.26 -4.09
CA GLN A 85 8.99 -19.07 -3.26
C GLN A 85 8.46 -17.87 -4.07
N LEU A 86 8.89 -17.72 -5.31
CA LEU A 86 8.34 -16.70 -6.24
C LEU A 86 6.83 -16.88 -6.48
N LYS A 87 6.37 -18.14 -6.50
CA LYS A 87 4.96 -18.50 -6.72
C LYS A 87 4.12 -18.55 -5.45
N TYR A 88 4.74 -18.40 -4.27
CA TYR A 88 4.02 -18.47 -3.02
C TYR A 88 3.00 -17.31 -2.89
N PHE A 89 1.76 -17.68 -2.60
CA PHE A 89 0.67 -16.74 -2.39
C PHE A 89 -0.05 -17.08 -1.07
N PRO A 90 0.01 -16.21 -0.06
CA PRO A 90 -0.64 -16.42 1.24
C PRO A 90 -2.14 -16.16 1.13
N ARG A 91 -2.88 -17.10 0.52
CA ARG A 91 -4.28 -16.93 0.11
C ARG A 91 -5.20 -16.46 1.24
N ALA A 92 -5.10 -17.09 2.41
CA ALA A 92 -5.97 -16.76 3.55
C ALA A 92 -5.72 -15.34 4.05
N TYR A 93 -4.45 -14.93 4.17
CA TYR A 93 -4.07 -13.57 4.54
C TYR A 93 -4.55 -12.54 3.51
N ALA A 94 -4.26 -12.77 2.24
CA ALA A 94 -4.63 -11.85 1.17
C ALA A 94 -6.16 -11.71 1.05
N ARG A 95 -6.90 -12.82 1.20
CA ARG A 95 -8.36 -12.80 1.18
C ARG A 95 -8.92 -12.02 2.37
N GLY A 96 -8.43 -12.29 3.58
CA GLY A 96 -8.84 -11.58 4.79
C GLY A 96 -8.58 -10.08 4.72
N LEU A 97 -7.45 -9.66 4.11
CA LEU A 97 -7.14 -8.26 3.89
C LEU A 97 -8.15 -7.60 2.94
N VAL A 98 -8.43 -8.22 1.78
CA VAL A 98 -9.40 -7.70 0.81
C VAL A 98 -10.81 -7.63 1.41
N ASP A 99 -11.21 -8.64 2.17
CA ASP A 99 -12.54 -8.66 2.79
C ASP A 99 -12.68 -7.59 3.89
N SER A 100 -11.62 -7.33 4.63
CA SER A 100 -11.64 -6.39 5.76
C SER A 100 -11.49 -4.92 5.37
N ALA A 101 -10.78 -4.60 4.28
CA ALA A 101 -10.51 -3.22 3.88
C ALA A 101 -11.64 -2.65 3.01
N ASP A 102 -12.20 -1.51 3.42
CA ASP A 102 -13.13 -0.74 2.59
C ASP A 102 -12.38 0.17 1.61
N HIS A 103 -11.18 0.58 1.97
CA HIS A 103 -10.33 1.45 1.16
C HIS A 103 -8.87 1.03 1.24
N THR A 104 -8.10 1.38 0.21
CA THR A 104 -6.63 1.34 0.25
C THR A 104 -6.07 2.72 -0.09
N VAL A 105 -5.14 3.18 0.74
CA VAL A 105 -4.30 4.34 0.45
C VAL A 105 -2.86 3.88 0.38
N SER A 106 -2.20 4.09 -0.76
CA SER A 106 -0.81 3.72 -0.97
C SER A 106 0.06 4.98 -1.12
N ILE A 107 0.99 5.17 -0.19
CA ILE A 107 1.95 6.27 -0.26
C ILE A 107 3.23 5.70 -0.86
N VAL A 108 3.43 5.95 -2.16
CA VAL A 108 4.60 5.49 -2.90
C VAL A 108 5.74 6.47 -2.67
N SER A 109 6.83 6.00 -2.10
CA SER A 109 8.02 6.80 -1.80
C SER A 109 9.30 5.98 -1.96
N GLU A 110 9.39 5.24 -3.09
CA GLU A 110 10.60 4.48 -3.41
C GLU A 110 11.82 5.40 -3.47
N THR A 111 12.89 5.01 -2.79
CA THR A 111 14.15 5.77 -2.70
C THR A 111 15.15 5.34 -3.76
N ASP A 112 15.03 4.10 -4.25
CA ASP A 112 15.87 3.54 -5.32
C ASP A 112 15.02 2.89 -6.43
N PRO A 113 14.69 3.62 -7.50
CA PRO A 113 13.93 3.07 -8.61
C PRO A 113 14.72 2.05 -9.47
N HIS A 114 16.03 1.93 -9.25
CA HIS A 114 16.92 1.04 -10.01
C HIS A 114 17.29 -0.25 -9.25
N GLU A 115 16.79 -0.45 -8.04
CA GLU A 115 17.14 -1.60 -7.19
C GLU A 115 16.99 -2.95 -7.91
N LEU A 116 15.97 -3.10 -8.73
CA LEU A 116 15.73 -4.35 -9.48
C LEU A 116 16.39 -4.40 -10.85
N GLU A 117 17.26 -3.45 -11.19
CA GLU A 117 17.98 -3.45 -12.45
C GLU A 117 18.89 -4.70 -12.57
N GLY A 118 18.78 -5.41 -13.69
CA GLY A 118 19.50 -6.67 -13.92
C GLY A 118 18.82 -7.93 -13.35
N ILE A 119 17.76 -7.81 -12.58
CA ILE A 119 16.93 -8.97 -12.19
C ILE A 119 16.18 -9.49 -13.43
N ALA A 120 16.19 -10.82 -13.61
CA ALA A 120 15.52 -11.46 -14.74
C ALA A 120 14.00 -11.11 -14.75
N PRO A 121 13.47 -10.47 -15.81
CA PRO A 121 12.07 -10.05 -15.88
C PRO A 121 11.06 -11.18 -15.61
N LYS A 122 11.44 -12.41 -15.97
CA LYS A 122 10.63 -13.62 -15.72
C LYS A 122 10.35 -13.83 -14.24
N LYS A 123 11.31 -13.56 -13.35
CA LYS A 123 11.15 -13.70 -11.89
C LYS A 123 10.14 -12.67 -11.36
N ILE A 124 10.28 -11.41 -11.79
CA ILE A 124 9.36 -10.31 -11.41
C ILE A 124 7.94 -10.64 -11.87
N MET A 125 7.80 -11.08 -13.13
CA MET A 125 6.52 -11.49 -13.69
C MET A 125 5.90 -12.67 -12.92
N GLN A 126 6.66 -13.69 -12.57
CA GLN A 126 6.16 -14.83 -11.79
C GLN A 126 5.62 -14.40 -10.43
N ARG A 127 6.31 -13.50 -9.75
CA ARG A 127 5.85 -12.93 -8.47
C ARG A 127 4.56 -12.14 -8.63
N GLY A 128 4.47 -11.28 -9.65
CA GLY A 128 3.26 -10.54 -9.98
C GLY A 128 2.06 -11.45 -10.28
N LEU A 129 2.27 -12.49 -11.09
CA LEU A 129 1.22 -13.46 -11.42
C LEU A 129 0.74 -14.25 -10.20
N ALA A 130 1.63 -14.55 -9.24
CA ALA A 130 1.25 -15.22 -8.00
C ALA A 130 0.25 -14.38 -7.17
N TRP A 131 0.35 -13.06 -7.21
CA TRP A 131 -0.53 -12.13 -6.48
C TRP A 131 -1.77 -11.69 -7.25
N LYS A 132 -1.89 -12.10 -8.51
CA LYS A 132 -3.06 -11.76 -9.35
C LYS A 132 -4.42 -12.05 -8.69
N PRO A 133 -4.65 -13.19 -8.00
CA PRO A 133 -5.95 -13.44 -7.36
C PRO A 133 -6.36 -12.35 -6.37
N SER A 134 -5.42 -11.77 -5.61
CA SER A 134 -5.70 -10.65 -4.71
C SER A 134 -6.16 -9.41 -5.45
N MET A 135 -5.54 -9.13 -6.60
CA MET A 135 -5.95 -8.01 -7.47
C MET A 135 -7.36 -8.24 -8.04
N ASP A 136 -7.64 -9.45 -8.51
CA ASP A 136 -8.94 -9.81 -9.07
C ASP A 136 -10.07 -9.63 -8.03
N TRP A 137 -9.88 -10.12 -6.81
CA TRP A 137 -10.85 -9.92 -5.71
C TRP A 137 -11.08 -8.46 -5.36
N ARG A 138 -10.03 -7.65 -5.39
CA ARG A 138 -10.11 -6.22 -5.14
C ARG A 138 -10.89 -5.50 -6.24
N ASN A 139 -10.62 -5.85 -7.50
CA ASN A 139 -11.34 -5.32 -8.65
C ASN A 139 -12.83 -5.69 -8.62
N GLU A 140 -13.17 -6.94 -8.25
CA GLU A 140 -14.57 -7.36 -8.06
C GLU A 140 -15.27 -6.51 -6.99
N LYS A 141 -14.58 -6.26 -5.86
CA LYS A 141 -15.11 -5.44 -4.76
C LYS A 141 -15.30 -3.97 -5.18
N GLU A 142 -14.36 -3.43 -5.97
CA GLU A 142 -14.43 -2.08 -6.54
C GLU A 142 -15.60 -1.95 -7.52
N HIS A 143 -15.73 -2.90 -8.47
CA HIS A 143 -16.85 -2.92 -9.42
C HIS A 143 -18.22 -3.04 -8.73
N ALA A 144 -18.27 -3.70 -7.58
CA ALA A 144 -19.47 -3.75 -6.75
C ALA A 144 -19.73 -2.47 -5.94
N GLY A 145 -18.90 -1.44 -6.07
CA GLY A 145 -19.02 -0.17 -5.35
C GLY A 145 -18.71 -0.26 -3.85
N LYS A 146 -17.98 -1.31 -3.44
CA LYS A 146 -17.67 -1.60 -2.01
C LYS A 146 -16.21 -1.33 -1.65
N PHE A 147 -15.45 -0.73 -2.55
CA PHE A 147 -14.03 -0.47 -2.35
C PHE A 147 -13.60 0.75 -3.16
N THR A 148 -12.79 1.61 -2.56
CA THR A 148 -12.09 2.71 -3.26
C THR A 148 -10.62 2.73 -2.90
N TRP A 149 -9.82 3.39 -3.72
CA TRP A 149 -8.38 3.49 -3.50
C TRP A 149 -7.83 4.83 -3.97
N CYS A 150 -6.69 5.23 -3.42
CA CYS A 150 -5.87 6.33 -3.94
C CYS A 150 -4.37 6.07 -3.72
N ILE A 151 -3.53 6.72 -4.53
CA ILE A 151 -2.07 6.70 -4.47
C ILE A 151 -1.57 8.13 -4.29
#